data_5b11a920d103233bee018b608e403e53
#
_entry.id   5b11a920d103233bee018b608e403e53
#
_cell.length_a   1.000
_cell.length_b   1.000
_cell.length_c   1.000
_cell.angle_alpha   90.00
_cell.angle_beta   90.00
_cell.angle_gamma   90.00
#
_symmetry.space_group_name_H-M   'P 1'
#
loop_
_entity.id
_entity.type
_entity.pdbx_description
1 polymer ?
#
loop_
_entity_poly.entity_id
_entity_poly.type
_entity_poly.pdbx_seq_one_letter_code
_entity_poly.pdbx_strand_id
1 'polypeptide(L)'
;MRVAARAKINWTLDITGVDGPWHMLDMLMDRAALCDWIELEDDPAGCVRVDDIADVENAQDNLVCRAANLLIEETGCGRGVFMRVEKHIPSGAGLAGGSADAAAVFLALNEMWGLHLPLEKLCELSLKIGSDIPYCLVGGRRRAEGRGEVLSPAGGSRRYHLVLAKGEQSLATGRVFQKFDEIGRVLHPDTTRIAAALENGRMDELSELLPAANVLQEAACRLCPEVAQTLDALWSVGARAAFMTGSGAACVGLFDDECAALAADAALEGRVAWHCATHTVSIV
;
A
#
# COMPACT_ATOMS: atom_id res chain seq x y z
N MET A 1 15.06 -6.17 17.65
CA MET A 1 14.52 -4.88 17.14
C MET A 1 13.06 -5.05 16.80
N ARG A 2 12.19 -4.02 17.02
CA ARG A 2 10.77 -4.07 16.58
C ARG A 2 10.49 -2.87 15.69
N VAL A 3 9.93 -3.09 14.51
CA VAL A 3 9.69 -2.05 13.50
C VAL A 3 8.28 -2.13 12.95
N ALA A 4 7.73 -0.98 12.53
CA ALA A 4 6.39 -0.88 11.94
C ALA A 4 6.49 -0.89 10.41
N ALA A 5 5.75 -1.80 9.77
CA ALA A 5 5.57 -1.88 8.33
C ALA A 5 4.22 -1.25 7.94
N ARG A 6 4.24 0.01 7.48
CA ARG A 6 3.02 0.79 7.27
C ARG A 6 2.38 0.52 5.92
N ALA A 7 1.05 0.36 5.91
CA ALA A 7 0.25 0.27 4.70
C ALA A 7 0.40 1.51 3.81
N LYS A 8 0.20 1.33 2.51
CA LYS A 8 0.05 2.45 1.56
C LYS A 8 -1.39 2.57 1.09
N ILE A 9 -1.76 3.77 0.69
CA ILE A 9 -2.96 4.02 -0.11
C ILE A 9 -2.58 4.74 -1.40
N ASN A 10 -3.40 4.57 -2.43
CA ASN A 10 -3.36 5.37 -3.64
C ASN A 10 -4.52 6.37 -3.57
N TRP A 11 -4.21 7.67 -3.56
CA TRP A 11 -5.20 8.73 -3.77
C TRP A 11 -5.66 8.78 -5.22
N THR A 12 -4.70 8.54 -6.15
CA THR A 12 -4.97 8.36 -7.57
C THR A 12 -4.26 7.12 -8.07
N LEU A 13 -4.83 6.48 -9.08
CA LEU A 13 -4.16 5.49 -9.91
C LEU A 13 -4.63 5.67 -11.33
N ASP A 14 -3.73 6.07 -12.20
CA ASP A 14 -3.95 6.22 -13.63
C ASP A 14 -3.05 5.27 -14.42
N ILE A 15 -3.52 4.87 -15.60
CA ILE A 15 -2.75 4.15 -16.61
C ILE A 15 -2.57 5.09 -17.78
N THR A 16 -1.34 5.60 -17.98
CA THR A 16 -1.00 6.63 -18.97
C THR A 16 -0.55 6.07 -20.31
N GLY A 17 -0.32 4.76 -20.36
CA GLY A 17 0.12 4.08 -21.58
C GLY A 17 0.59 2.67 -21.32
N VAL A 18 1.20 2.05 -22.33
CA VAL A 18 1.78 0.70 -22.28
C VAL A 18 3.17 0.74 -22.90
N ASP A 19 4.13 0.09 -22.22
CA ASP A 19 5.49 -0.12 -22.73
C ASP A 19 5.84 -1.61 -22.66
N GLY A 20 5.88 -2.26 -23.81
CA GLY A 20 6.00 -3.72 -23.91
C GLY A 20 4.88 -4.44 -23.16
N PRO A 21 5.18 -5.32 -22.19
CA PRO A 21 4.16 -6.02 -21.41
C PRO A 21 3.65 -5.20 -20.19
N TRP A 22 4.11 -3.97 -20.00
CA TRP A 22 3.89 -3.18 -18.79
C TRP A 22 2.97 -1.99 -19.02
N HIS A 23 2.03 -1.80 -18.09
CA HIS A 23 1.26 -0.56 -18.00
C HIS A 23 2.12 0.54 -17.37
N MET A 24 2.11 1.71 -17.99
CA MET A 24 2.74 2.91 -17.44
C MET A 24 1.74 3.61 -16.54
N LEU A 25 2.16 3.91 -15.33
CA LEU A 25 1.31 4.40 -14.25
C LEU A 25 1.61 5.87 -13.93
N ASP A 26 0.59 6.56 -13.42
CA ASP A 26 0.71 7.83 -12.71
C ASP A 26 -0.15 7.72 -11.44
N MET A 27 0.49 7.68 -10.29
CA MET A 27 -0.15 7.43 -9.02
C MET A 27 0.24 8.48 -8.00
N LEU A 28 -0.71 8.89 -7.17
CA LEU A 28 -0.43 9.64 -5.95
C LEU A 28 -0.62 8.73 -4.75
N MET A 29 0.45 8.47 -4.03
CA MET A 29 0.48 7.52 -2.91
C MET A 29 0.74 8.23 -1.59
N ASP A 30 0.20 7.67 -0.50
CA ASP A 30 0.44 8.10 0.87
C ASP A 30 0.52 6.89 1.81
N ARG A 31 1.17 7.05 2.97
CA ARG A 31 1.19 6.03 4.02
C ARG A 31 -0.02 6.17 4.94
N ALA A 32 -0.61 5.04 5.34
CA ALA A 32 -1.58 4.98 6.42
C ALA A 32 -0.90 4.62 7.75
N ALA A 33 -1.54 4.99 8.88
CA ALA A 33 -1.06 4.60 10.21
C ALA A 33 -1.25 3.09 10.48
N LEU A 34 -2.19 2.43 9.80
CA LEU A 34 -2.29 0.96 9.82
C LEU A 34 -0.95 0.33 9.46
N CYS A 35 -0.46 -0.59 10.28
CA CYS A 35 0.82 -1.23 10.05
C CYS A 35 0.85 -2.66 10.59
N ASP A 36 1.66 -3.49 9.98
CA ASP A 36 2.15 -4.73 10.54
C ASP A 36 3.34 -4.44 11.46
N TRP A 37 3.64 -5.33 12.40
CA TRP A 37 4.80 -5.23 13.25
C TRP A 37 5.76 -6.38 12.97
N ILE A 38 7.05 -6.06 12.88
CA ILE A 38 8.09 -7.06 12.66
C ILE A 38 9.09 -6.99 13.81
N GLU A 39 9.28 -8.12 14.47
CA GLU A 39 10.34 -8.31 15.44
C GLU A 39 11.49 -9.05 14.78
N LEU A 40 12.73 -8.54 14.95
CA LEU A 40 13.94 -9.10 14.36
C LEU A 40 14.95 -9.36 15.47
N GLU A 41 15.52 -10.56 15.44
CA GLU A 41 16.59 -11.01 16.34
C GLU A 41 17.73 -11.61 15.51
N ASP A 42 19.00 -11.35 15.87
CA ASP A 42 20.14 -11.99 15.21
C ASP A 42 20.04 -13.52 15.36
N ASP A 43 20.25 -14.25 14.26
CA ASP A 43 20.36 -15.70 14.29
C ASP A 43 21.85 -16.11 14.24
N PRO A 44 22.41 -16.60 15.36
CA PRO A 44 23.83 -16.98 15.42
C PRO A 44 24.18 -18.17 14.50
N ALA A 45 23.19 -18.90 13.99
CA ALA A 45 23.40 -19.96 13.01
C ALA A 45 23.60 -19.44 11.58
N GLY A 46 23.49 -18.13 11.37
CA GLY A 46 23.62 -17.51 10.05
C GLY A 46 22.44 -17.80 9.11
N CYS A 47 21.28 -18.21 9.63
CA CYS A 47 20.11 -18.57 8.85
C CYS A 47 19.10 -17.44 8.80
N VAL A 48 18.37 -17.32 7.68
CA VAL A 48 17.18 -16.47 7.57
C VAL A 48 15.95 -17.32 7.87
N ARG A 49 15.23 -16.96 8.94
CA ARG A 49 14.03 -17.68 9.38
C ARG A 49 12.92 -16.68 9.70
N VAL A 50 11.68 -17.08 9.41
CA VAL A 50 10.48 -16.34 9.79
C VAL A 50 9.54 -17.28 10.54
N ASP A 51 8.95 -16.78 11.63
CA ASP A 51 7.91 -17.49 12.36
C ASP A 51 6.59 -17.46 11.55
N ASP A 52 5.78 -18.49 11.76
CA ASP A 52 4.60 -18.87 10.99
C ASP A 52 3.80 -17.68 10.42
N ILE A 53 3.87 -17.53 9.08
CA ILE A 53 3.04 -16.58 8.34
C ILE A 53 2.08 -17.41 7.49
N ALA A 54 0.81 -17.39 7.87
CA ALA A 54 -0.26 -18.23 7.32
C ALA A 54 -0.48 -18.12 5.79
N ASP A 55 0.06 -17.10 5.12
CA ASP A 55 -0.28 -16.76 3.73
C ASP A 55 0.74 -17.26 2.68
N VAL A 56 1.79 -17.98 3.06
CA VAL A 56 2.84 -18.42 2.13
C VAL A 56 3.18 -19.90 2.35
N GLU A 57 2.98 -20.72 1.32
CA GLU A 57 3.24 -22.18 1.37
C GLU A 57 4.71 -22.51 1.71
N ASN A 58 5.64 -21.64 1.30
CA ASN A 58 7.07 -21.78 1.60
C ASN A 58 7.58 -20.49 2.23
N ALA A 59 8.06 -20.55 3.46
CA ALA A 59 8.59 -19.39 4.19
C ALA A 59 9.69 -18.62 3.41
N GLN A 60 10.47 -19.31 2.56
CA GLN A 60 11.53 -18.68 1.75
C GLN A 60 10.96 -17.83 0.59
N ASP A 61 9.72 -18.04 0.18
CA ASP A 61 9.06 -17.24 -0.84
C ASP A 61 8.47 -15.95 -0.26
N ASN A 62 8.43 -15.84 1.07
CA ASN A 62 7.98 -14.63 1.74
C ASN A 62 8.91 -13.45 1.45
N LEU A 63 8.31 -12.28 1.17
CA LEU A 63 9.06 -11.07 0.82
C LEU A 63 10.04 -10.63 1.93
N VAL A 64 9.74 -10.90 3.22
CA VAL A 64 10.67 -10.57 4.32
C VAL A 64 11.93 -11.44 4.27
N CYS A 65 11.80 -12.74 3.99
CA CYS A 65 12.95 -13.63 3.81
C CYS A 65 13.74 -13.26 2.56
N ARG A 66 13.06 -12.95 1.46
CA ARG A 66 13.70 -12.50 0.21
C ARG A 66 14.48 -11.20 0.41
N ALA A 67 13.94 -10.25 1.18
CA ALA A 67 14.63 -9.01 1.51
C ALA A 67 15.90 -9.25 2.31
N ALA A 68 15.84 -10.10 3.35
CA ALA A 68 17.00 -10.46 4.16
C ALA A 68 18.08 -11.20 3.33
N ASN A 69 17.68 -12.21 2.54
CA ASN A 69 18.61 -12.96 1.69
C ASN A 69 19.28 -12.06 0.65
N LEU A 70 18.53 -11.13 0.05
CA LEU A 70 19.08 -10.21 -0.93
C LEU A 70 20.12 -9.26 -0.32
N LEU A 71 19.93 -8.79 0.92
CA LEU A 71 20.96 -8.04 1.63
C LEU A 71 22.21 -8.87 1.92
N ILE A 72 22.05 -10.13 2.32
CA ILE A 72 23.18 -11.04 2.56
C ILE A 72 23.96 -11.26 1.27
N GLU A 73 23.27 -11.54 0.17
CA GLU A 73 23.89 -11.77 -1.16
C GLU A 73 24.66 -10.52 -1.64
N GLU A 74 24.05 -9.35 -1.52
CA GLU A 74 24.65 -8.09 -2.02
C GLU A 74 25.86 -7.66 -1.18
N THR A 75 25.85 -7.90 0.14
CA THR A 75 26.89 -7.40 1.05
C THR A 75 27.91 -8.45 1.47
N GLY A 76 27.59 -9.74 1.31
CA GLY A 76 28.43 -10.84 1.80
C GLY A 76 28.58 -10.85 3.33
N CYS A 77 27.66 -10.24 4.09
CA CYS A 77 27.83 -10.02 5.54
C CYS A 77 27.84 -11.31 6.38
N GLY A 78 27.35 -12.44 5.84
CA GLY A 78 27.34 -13.73 6.54
C GLY A 78 26.49 -13.75 7.82
N ARG A 79 25.56 -12.81 7.98
CA ARG A 79 24.67 -12.70 9.15
C ARG A 79 23.41 -13.53 8.94
N GLY A 80 22.70 -13.82 10.04
CA GLY A 80 21.40 -14.46 10.02
C GLY A 80 20.38 -13.66 10.83
N VAL A 81 19.11 -13.90 10.59
CA VAL A 81 18.00 -13.23 11.31
C VAL A 81 16.84 -14.18 11.52
N PHE A 82 16.25 -14.11 12.71
CA PHE A 82 14.96 -14.68 13.02
C PHE A 82 13.93 -13.53 13.09
N MET A 83 12.81 -13.68 12.38
CA MET A 83 11.77 -12.67 12.26
C MET A 83 10.41 -13.21 12.73
N ARG A 84 9.64 -12.36 13.41
CA ARG A 84 8.21 -12.59 13.69
C ARG A 84 7.42 -11.46 13.08
N VAL A 85 6.34 -11.79 12.36
CA VAL A 85 5.48 -10.80 11.71
C VAL A 85 4.08 -10.88 12.29
N GLU A 86 3.66 -9.78 12.93
CA GLU A 86 2.29 -9.59 13.44
C GLU A 86 1.49 -8.85 12.38
N LYS A 87 0.58 -9.57 11.70
CA LYS A 87 -0.19 -9.04 10.56
C LYS A 87 -1.48 -8.34 10.99
N HIS A 88 -1.62 -7.07 10.54
CA HIS A 88 -2.81 -6.25 10.67
C HIS A 88 -3.31 -5.76 9.30
N ILE A 89 -2.42 -5.67 8.31
CA ILE A 89 -2.77 -5.28 6.95
C ILE A 89 -3.33 -6.51 6.23
N PRO A 90 -4.58 -6.48 5.74
CA PRO A 90 -5.19 -7.63 5.08
C PRO A 90 -4.46 -7.98 3.78
N SER A 91 -4.25 -9.28 3.55
CA SER A 91 -3.60 -9.79 2.33
C SER A 91 -4.46 -9.56 1.08
N GLY A 92 -3.81 -9.29 -0.05
CA GLY A 92 -4.48 -9.12 -1.35
C GLY A 92 -5.47 -7.95 -1.39
N ALA A 93 -5.24 -6.92 -0.58
CA ALA A 93 -6.14 -5.78 -0.42
C ALA A 93 -5.75 -4.54 -1.26
N GLY A 94 -4.62 -4.55 -1.97
CA GLY A 94 -4.12 -3.35 -2.65
C GLY A 94 -3.41 -2.34 -1.72
N LEU A 95 -3.18 -2.73 -0.44
CA LEU A 95 -2.54 -1.90 0.61
C LEU A 95 -1.03 -2.13 0.74
N ALA A 96 -0.45 -2.99 -0.11
CA ALA A 96 0.96 -3.35 -0.18
C ALA A 96 1.58 -3.89 1.13
N GLY A 97 0.81 -4.66 1.94
CA GLY A 97 1.28 -5.19 3.23
C GLY A 97 2.61 -5.93 3.15
N GLY A 98 2.73 -6.93 2.26
CA GLY A 98 3.98 -7.68 2.09
C GLY A 98 5.15 -6.83 1.60
N SER A 99 4.90 -5.81 0.76
CA SER A 99 5.93 -4.86 0.33
C SER A 99 6.37 -3.94 1.47
N ALA A 100 5.43 -3.54 2.33
CA ALA A 100 5.73 -2.77 3.53
C ALA A 100 6.58 -3.58 4.52
N ASP A 101 6.25 -4.87 4.70
CA ASP A 101 7.03 -5.79 5.54
C ASP A 101 8.47 -5.91 5.02
N ALA A 102 8.64 -6.17 3.72
CA ALA A 102 9.97 -6.26 3.11
C ALA A 102 10.76 -4.95 3.26
N ALA A 103 10.13 -3.79 3.05
CA ALA A 103 10.77 -2.50 3.23
C ALA A 103 11.23 -2.28 4.68
N ALA A 104 10.39 -2.64 5.66
CA ALA A 104 10.74 -2.56 7.07
C ALA A 104 11.94 -3.46 7.41
N VAL A 105 12.00 -4.67 6.83
CA VAL A 105 13.13 -5.59 6.97
C VAL A 105 14.40 -5.02 6.35
N PHE A 106 14.35 -4.45 5.13
CA PHE A 106 15.50 -3.78 4.52
C PHE A 106 16.09 -2.70 5.43
N LEU A 107 15.25 -1.82 5.96
CA LEU A 107 15.70 -0.73 6.83
C LEU A 107 16.26 -1.26 8.16
N ALA A 108 15.54 -2.18 8.80
CA ALA A 108 15.93 -2.75 10.09
C ALA A 108 17.25 -3.52 9.99
N LEU A 109 17.44 -4.36 8.98
CA LEU A 109 18.67 -5.12 8.81
C LEU A 109 19.84 -4.25 8.36
N ASN A 110 19.61 -3.22 7.54
CA ASN A 110 20.63 -2.24 7.19
C ASN A 110 21.21 -1.56 8.44
N GLU A 111 20.35 -1.22 9.41
CA GLU A 111 20.76 -0.66 10.71
C GLU A 111 21.38 -1.73 11.62
N MET A 112 20.67 -2.85 11.87
CA MET A 112 21.05 -3.88 12.84
C MET A 112 22.37 -4.57 12.47
N TRP A 113 22.64 -4.74 11.19
CA TRP A 113 23.87 -5.34 10.69
C TRP A 113 24.99 -4.32 10.40
N GLY A 114 24.68 -3.02 10.52
CA GLY A 114 25.66 -1.95 10.27
C GLY A 114 26.12 -1.90 8.81
N LEU A 115 25.21 -2.16 7.86
CA LEU A 115 25.57 -2.23 6.43
C LEU A 115 25.78 -0.85 5.82
N HIS A 116 25.14 0.18 6.37
CA HIS A 116 25.23 1.57 5.94
C HIS A 116 24.94 1.81 4.45
N LEU A 117 24.08 0.98 3.86
CA LEU A 117 23.65 1.16 2.49
C LEU A 117 22.79 2.42 2.38
N PRO A 118 23.02 3.30 1.39
CA PRO A 118 22.16 4.46 1.18
C PRO A 118 20.77 4.02 0.71
N LEU A 119 19.76 4.88 0.96
CA LEU A 119 18.36 4.58 0.64
C LEU A 119 18.16 4.26 -0.84
N GLU A 120 18.86 4.95 -1.73
CA GLU A 120 18.83 4.74 -3.17
C GLU A 120 19.26 3.30 -3.53
N LYS A 121 20.29 2.79 -2.84
CA LYS A 121 20.75 1.41 -3.06
C LYS A 121 19.74 0.39 -2.56
N LEU A 122 19.09 0.64 -1.41
CA LEU A 122 18.01 -0.20 -0.92
C LEU A 122 16.82 -0.22 -1.88
N CYS A 123 16.45 0.93 -2.46
CA CYS A 123 15.42 1.02 -3.49
C CYS A 123 15.78 0.22 -4.74
N GLU A 124 17.02 0.34 -5.25
CA GLU A 124 17.51 -0.43 -6.40
C GLU A 124 17.40 -1.95 -6.14
N LEU A 125 17.88 -2.39 -4.99
CA LEU A 125 17.83 -3.81 -4.60
C LEU A 125 16.39 -4.31 -4.49
N SER A 126 15.54 -3.53 -3.86
CA SER A 126 14.16 -3.92 -3.58
C SER A 126 13.32 -4.12 -4.84
N LEU A 127 13.63 -3.44 -5.94
CA LEU A 127 12.98 -3.65 -7.25
C LEU A 127 13.14 -5.06 -7.79
N LYS A 128 14.17 -5.80 -7.37
CA LYS A 128 14.38 -7.21 -7.75
C LYS A 128 13.30 -8.13 -7.17
N ILE A 129 12.60 -7.71 -6.11
CA ILE A 129 11.64 -8.54 -5.39
C ILE A 129 10.23 -7.96 -5.35
N GLY A 130 10.03 -6.65 -5.61
CA GLY A 130 8.70 -6.07 -5.67
C GLY A 130 8.68 -4.60 -6.04
N SER A 131 7.75 -4.19 -6.92
CA SER A 131 7.64 -2.82 -7.46
C SER A 131 7.15 -1.79 -6.43
N ASP A 132 6.37 -2.18 -5.42
CA ASP A 132 5.85 -1.29 -4.38
C ASP A 132 6.86 -1.06 -3.22
N ILE A 133 7.92 -1.88 -3.14
CA ILE A 133 8.87 -1.82 -2.01
C ILE A 133 9.65 -0.50 -1.99
N PRO A 134 10.13 0.05 -3.13
CA PRO A 134 10.80 1.36 -3.13
C PRO A 134 9.95 2.46 -2.52
N TYR A 135 8.65 2.50 -2.84
CA TYR A 135 7.74 3.45 -2.20
C TYR A 135 7.64 3.21 -0.68
N CYS A 136 7.52 1.95 -0.25
CA CYS A 136 7.47 1.61 1.17
C CYS A 136 8.77 1.97 1.92
N LEU A 137 9.92 1.95 1.25
CA LEU A 137 11.20 2.42 1.80
C LEU A 137 11.23 3.95 1.97
N VAL A 138 10.87 4.68 0.92
CA VAL A 138 10.94 6.15 0.88
C VAL A 138 9.81 6.78 1.70
N GLY A 139 8.58 6.32 1.55
CA GLY A 139 7.37 6.78 2.23
C GLY A 139 6.98 8.23 1.99
N GLY A 140 6.01 8.68 2.79
CA GLY A 140 5.37 9.99 2.66
C GLY A 140 4.48 10.10 1.45
N ARG A 141 3.95 11.31 1.18
CA ARG A 141 3.18 11.51 -0.05
C ARG A 141 4.10 11.61 -1.23
N ARG A 142 3.92 10.72 -2.21
CA ARG A 142 4.73 10.62 -3.43
C ARG A 142 3.85 10.51 -4.66
N ARG A 143 4.29 11.14 -5.77
CA ARG A 143 3.84 10.76 -7.10
C ARG A 143 4.76 9.64 -7.59
N ALA A 144 4.17 8.57 -8.08
CA ALA A 144 4.88 7.41 -8.62
C ALA A 144 4.51 7.27 -10.10
N GLU A 145 5.51 7.31 -10.95
CA GLU A 145 5.39 7.23 -12.39
C GLU A 145 6.15 6.01 -12.93
N GLY A 146 6.12 5.80 -14.25
CA GLY A 146 6.72 4.60 -14.85
C GLY A 146 5.88 3.36 -14.53
N ARG A 147 6.50 2.31 -14.01
CA ARG A 147 5.82 1.12 -13.47
C ARG A 147 5.48 1.26 -11.99
N GLY A 148 5.65 2.49 -11.42
CA GLY A 148 5.51 2.83 -10.01
C GLY A 148 6.84 3.05 -9.29
N GLU A 149 7.98 2.92 -9.99
CA GLU A 149 9.34 3.03 -9.44
C GLU A 149 9.92 4.45 -9.46
N VAL A 150 9.39 5.33 -10.33
CA VAL A 150 9.88 6.71 -10.43
C VAL A 150 9.14 7.56 -9.41
N LEU A 151 9.78 7.80 -8.26
CA LEU A 151 9.17 8.48 -7.12
C LEU A 151 9.60 9.93 -7.03
N SER A 152 8.63 10.84 -6.99
CA SER A 152 8.86 12.27 -6.72
C SER A 152 8.05 12.76 -5.52
N PRO A 153 8.56 13.74 -4.73
CA PRO A 153 7.78 14.33 -3.66
C PRO A 153 6.49 14.99 -4.19
N ALA A 154 5.36 14.76 -3.52
CA ALA A 154 4.06 15.32 -3.92
C ALA A 154 3.46 16.28 -2.88
N GLY A 155 4.31 16.88 -2.06
CA GLY A 155 3.95 17.93 -1.11
C GLY A 155 3.09 17.47 0.08
N GLY A 156 2.99 18.37 1.07
CA GLY A 156 2.00 18.30 2.14
C GLY A 156 2.26 17.27 3.25
N SER A 157 2.13 17.77 4.48
CA SER A 157 2.17 16.92 5.70
C SER A 157 0.80 16.83 6.39
N ARG A 158 -0.26 17.25 5.69
CA ARG A 158 -1.62 17.24 6.26
C ARG A 158 -2.06 15.81 6.51
N ARG A 159 -2.55 15.57 7.74
CA ARG A 159 -3.20 14.33 8.14
C ARG A 159 -4.62 14.28 7.59
N TYR A 160 -5.01 13.15 7.03
CA TYR A 160 -6.35 12.83 6.58
C TYR A 160 -6.88 11.64 7.37
N HIS A 161 -8.12 11.74 7.86
CA HIS A 161 -8.79 10.69 8.62
C HIS A 161 -9.55 9.78 7.65
N LEU A 162 -9.30 8.49 7.78
CA LEU A 162 -9.72 7.48 6.82
C LEU A 162 -10.39 6.31 7.53
N VAL A 163 -11.28 5.64 6.83
CA VAL A 163 -11.64 4.25 7.11
C VAL A 163 -11.24 3.41 5.90
N LEU A 164 -10.44 2.39 6.14
CA LEU A 164 -10.14 1.36 5.15
C LEU A 164 -11.14 0.22 5.35
N ALA A 165 -11.72 -0.28 4.25
CA ALA A 165 -12.70 -1.36 4.33
C ALA A 165 -12.54 -2.33 3.15
N LYS A 166 -12.91 -3.60 3.36
CA LYS A 166 -12.78 -4.67 2.37
C LYS A 166 -13.88 -5.72 2.59
N GLY A 167 -14.41 -6.29 1.50
CA GLY A 167 -15.18 -7.53 1.51
C GLY A 167 -14.29 -8.77 1.77
N GLU A 168 -14.87 -9.95 1.72
CA GLU A 168 -14.13 -11.20 1.94
C GLU A 168 -13.16 -11.51 0.80
N GLN A 169 -13.59 -11.24 -0.44
CA GLN A 169 -12.82 -11.63 -1.62
C GLN A 169 -11.57 -10.77 -1.82
N SER A 170 -10.53 -11.39 -2.36
CA SER A 170 -9.30 -10.73 -2.81
C SER A 170 -9.23 -10.73 -4.33
N LEU A 171 -8.57 -9.73 -4.88
CA LEU A 171 -8.37 -9.58 -6.32
C LEU A 171 -6.90 -9.79 -6.68
N ALA A 172 -6.66 -10.65 -7.67
CA ALA A 172 -5.33 -10.78 -8.26
C ALA A 172 -5.07 -9.57 -9.17
N THR A 173 -4.02 -8.80 -8.88
CA THR A 173 -3.65 -7.57 -9.59
C THR A 173 -3.64 -7.76 -11.12
N GLY A 174 -3.01 -8.82 -11.62
CA GLY A 174 -2.94 -9.09 -13.06
C GLY A 174 -4.31 -9.28 -13.72
N ARG A 175 -5.27 -9.87 -13.01
CA ARG A 175 -6.65 -10.02 -13.53
C ARG A 175 -7.40 -8.69 -13.61
N VAL A 176 -7.12 -7.78 -12.67
CA VAL A 176 -7.75 -6.44 -12.68
C VAL A 176 -7.22 -5.63 -13.86
N PHE A 177 -5.90 -5.65 -14.12
CA PHE A 177 -5.32 -5.00 -15.28
C PHE A 177 -5.84 -5.62 -16.60
N GLN A 178 -5.89 -6.93 -16.70
CA GLN A 178 -6.47 -7.60 -17.87
C GLN A 178 -7.93 -7.16 -18.11
N LYS A 179 -8.73 -7.08 -17.04
CA LYS A 179 -10.13 -6.64 -17.13
C LYS A 179 -10.25 -5.16 -17.53
N PHE A 180 -9.34 -4.33 -17.05
CA PHE A 180 -9.21 -2.92 -17.46
C PHE A 180 -8.96 -2.82 -18.98
N ASP A 181 -8.02 -3.59 -19.52
CA ASP A 181 -7.72 -3.63 -20.96
C ASP A 181 -8.95 -4.04 -21.80
N GLU A 182 -9.76 -5.00 -21.30
CA GLU A 182 -11.00 -5.42 -21.96
C GLU A 182 -12.06 -4.32 -22.00
N ILE A 183 -12.12 -3.44 -20.99
CA ILE A 183 -13.08 -2.33 -20.91
C ILE A 183 -12.73 -1.25 -21.94
N GLY A 184 -11.45 -0.93 -22.11
CA GLY A 184 -10.93 -0.06 -23.15
C GLY A 184 -11.36 1.42 -23.09
N ARG A 185 -12.04 1.84 -22.00
CA ARG A 185 -12.43 3.23 -21.75
C ARG A 185 -11.76 3.75 -20.50
N VAL A 186 -11.12 4.91 -20.59
CA VAL A 186 -10.42 5.54 -19.47
C VAL A 186 -10.83 7.01 -19.38
N LEU A 187 -11.25 7.42 -18.18
CA LEU A 187 -11.28 8.82 -17.77
C LEU A 187 -10.05 9.00 -16.88
N HIS A 188 -9.06 9.75 -17.35
CA HIS A 188 -7.85 10.01 -16.60
C HIS A 188 -8.13 10.94 -15.43
N PRO A 189 -7.74 10.61 -14.18
CA PRO A 189 -7.85 11.51 -13.05
C PRO A 189 -6.87 12.68 -13.20
N ASP A 190 -7.26 13.85 -12.72
CA ASP A 190 -6.34 14.99 -12.60
C ASP A 190 -5.49 14.84 -11.33
N THR A 191 -4.45 14.00 -11.40
CA THR A 191 -3.53 13.73 -10.29
C THR A 191 -2.91 15.00 -9.72
N THR A 192 -2.60 15.99 -10.59
CA THR A 192 -2.01 17.27 -10.16
C THR A 192 -3.00 18.10 -9.35
N ARG A 193 -4.24 18.18 -9.80
CA ARG A 193 -5.31 18.89 -9.10
C ARG A 193 -5.63 18.23 -7.74
N ILE A 194 -5.68 16.89 -7.71
CA ILE A 194 -5.89 16.13 -6.46
C ILE A 194 -4.73 16.36 -5.50
N ALA A 195 -3.47 16.34 -5.95
CA ALA A 195 -2.30 16.62 -5.12
C ALA A 195 -2.39 18.03 -4.51
N ALA A 196 -2.74 19.05 -5.30
CA ALA A 196 -2.93 20.42 -4.82
C ALA A 196 -4.11 20.56 -3.84
N ALA A 197 -5.20 19.80 -4.05
CA ALA A 197 -6.33 19.79 -3.13
C ALA A 197 -5.95 19.16 -1.79
N LEU A 198 -5.18 18.05 -1.82
CA LEU A 198 -4.63 17.41 -0.61
C LEU A 198 -3.65 18.30 0.13
N GLU A 199 -2.77 19.01 -0.56
CA GLU A 199 -1.83 19.94 0.10
C GLU A 199 -2.56 21.06 0.84
N ASN A 200 -3.60 21.62 0.22
CA ASN A 200 -4.36 22.76 0.74
C ASN A 200 -5.56 22.38 1.62
N GLY A 201 -5.87 21.08 1.79
CA GLY A 201 -7.00 20.60 2.59
C GLY A 201 -8.37 20.95 2.02
N ARG A 202 -8.50 21.01 0.70
CA ARG A 202 -9.76 21.36 0.02
C ARG A 202 -10.70 20.15 -0.03
N MET A 203 -11.39 19.89 1.09
CA MET A 203 -12.21 18.69 1.28
C MET A 203 -13.34 18.57 0.26
N ASP A 204 -14.00 19.68 -0.09
CA ASP A 204 -15.10 19.66 -1.08
C ASP A 204 -14.58 19.24 -2.47
N GLU A 205 -13.43 19.77 -2.88
CA GLU A 205 -12.80 19.37 -4.14
C GLU A 205 -12.35 17.91 -4.14
N LEU A 206 -11.82 17.42 -3.01
CA LEU A 206 -11.46 16.01 -2.85
C LEU A 206 -12.71 15.11 -2.93
N SER A 207 -13.85 15.55 -2.35
CA SER A 207 -15.08 14.78 -2.40
C SER A 207 -15.65 14.62 -3.82
N GLU A 208 -15.37 15.57 -4.70
CA GLU A 208 -15.78 15.52 -6.12
C GLU A 208 -14.83 14.66 -6.97
N LEU A 209 -13.52 14.72 -6.71
CA LEU A 209 -12.50 14.13 -7.58
C LEU A 209 -12.14 12.68 -7.25
N LEU A 210 -12.07 12.35 -5.95
CA LEU A 210 -11.55 11.04 -5.51
C LEU A 210 -12.40 9.83 -5.94
N PRO A 211 -13.75 9.90 -6.03
CA PRO A 211 -14.54 8.74 -6.44
C PRO A 211 -14.20 8.18 -7.83
N ALA A 212 -13.63 9.01 -8.71
CA ALA A 212 -13.20 8.63 -10.06
C ALA A 212 -11.67 8.59 -10.23
N ALA A 213 -10.91 8.66 -9.13
CA ALA A 213 -9.46 8.84 -9.18
C ALA A 213 -8.66 7.54 -9.38
N ASN A 214 -9.32 6.38 -9.45
CA ASN A 214 -8.67 5.09 -9.71
C ASN A 214 -9.30 4.43 -10.94
N VAL A 215 -8.57 4.41 -12.05
CA VAL A 215 -9.05 3.86 -13.33
C VAL A 215 -9.31 2.35 -13.29
N LEU A 216 -8.74 1.64 -12.34
CA LEU A 216 -8.95 0.20 -12.14
C LEU A 216 -10.25 -0.12 -11.38
N GLN A 217 -10.90 0.87 -10.75
CA GLN A 217 -12.06 0.64 -9.88
C GLN A 217 -13.23 -0.02 -10.62
N GLU A 218 -13.55 0.42 -11.85
CA GLU A 218 -14.62 -0.20 -12.64
C GLU A 218 -14.31 -1.66 -12.95
N ALA A 219 -13.06 -1.97 -13.34
CA ALA A 219 -12.62 -3.32 -13.61
C ALA A 219 -12.73 -4.23 -12.38
N ALA A 220 -12.30 -3.71 -11.23
CA ALA A 220 -12.40 -4.41 -9.95
C ALA A 220 -13.86 -4.67 -9.54
N CYS A 221 -14.75 -3.69 -9.65
CA CYS A 221 -16.19 -3.85 -9.36
C CYS A 221 -16.86 -4.90 -10.27
N ARG A 222 -16.44 -5.00 -11.54
CA ARG A 222 -16.95 -6.01 -12.46
C ARG A 222 -16.45 -7.44 -12.14
N LEU A 223 -15.25 -7.56 -11.59
CA LEU A 223 -14.65 -8.84 -11.18
C LEU A 223 -15.14 -9.29 -9.80
N CYS A 224 -15.36 -8.33 -8.90
CA CYS A 224 -15.72 -8.55 -7.51
C CYS A 224 -16.79 -7.51 -7.10
N PRO A 225 -18.09 -7.87 -7.15
CA PRO A 225 -19.18 -6.96 -6.76
C PRO A 225 -19.08 -6.43 -5.31
N GLU A 226 -18.38 -7.15 -4.42
CA GLU A 226 -18.15 -6.70 -3.05
C GLU A 226 -17.38 -5.36 -2.98
N VAL A 227 -16.57 -5.02 -4.00
CA VAL A 227 -15.90 -3.71 -4.06
C VAL A 227 -16.93 -2.59 -4.14
N ALA A 228 -17.93 -2.72 -5.03
CA ALA A 228 -19.01 -1.73 -5.12
C ALA A 228 -19.83 -1.66 -3.82
N GLN A 229 -20.17 -2.81 -3.23
CA GLN A 229 -20.89 -2.89 -1.95
C GLN A 229 -20.11 -2.22 -0.81
N THR A 230 -18.78 -2.39 -0.79
CA THR A 230 -17.91 -1.75 0.21
C THR A 230 -17.87 -0.22 0.01
N LEU A 231 -17.82 0.26 -1.24
CA LEU A 231 -17.92 1.70 -1.55
C LEU A 231 -19.26 2.27 -1.07
N ASP A 232 -20.38 1.59 -1.36
CA ASP A 232 -21.73 1.99 -0.92
C ASP A 232 -21.83 1.98 0.62
N ALA A 233 -21.22 1.01 1.28
CA ALA A 233 -21.18 0.96 2.74
C ALA A 233 -20.44 2.18 3.32
N LEU A 234 -19.27 2.55 2.77
CA LEU A 234 -18.52 3.72 3.19
C LEU A 234 -19.31 5.03 2.98
N TRP A 235 -19.99 5.17 1.84
CA TRP A 235 -20.87 6.33 1.61
C TRP A 235 -22.00 6.41 2.64
N SER A 236 -22.63 5.29 2.95
CA SER A 236 -23.78 5.22 3.86
C SER A 236 -23.44 5.53 5.33
N VAL A 237 -22.16 5.46 5.71
CA VAL A 237 -21.67 5.84 7.05
C VAL A 237 -21.05 7.25 7.08
N GLY A 238 -21.28 8.05 6.02
CA GLY A 238 -20.96 9.46 5.99
C GLY A 238 -19.56 9.82 5.48
N ALA A 239 -18.94 8.97 4.67
CA ALA A 239 -17.67 9.34 4.02
C ALA A 239 -17.87 10.56 3.11
N ARG A 240 -16.90 11.48 3.13
CA ARG A 240 -16.83 12.63 2.20
C ARG A 240 -16.47 12.21 0.79
N ALA A 241 -15.69 11.16 0.68
CA ALA A 241 -15.37 10.44 -0.54
C ALA A 241 -15.17 8.97 -0.25
N ALA A 242 -15.56 8.10 -1.19
CA ALA A 242 -15.22 6.68 -1.14
C ALA A 242 -14.62 6.26 -2.48
N PHE A 243 -13.50 5.56 -2.46
CA PHE A 243 -12.76 5.14 -3.66
C PHE A 243 -11.93 3.88 -3.37
N MET A 244 -11.59 3.14 -4.41
CA MET A 244 -10.75 1.95 -4.29
C MET A 244 -9.26 2.33 -4.28
N THR A 245 -8.44 1.62 -3.51
CA THR A 245 -6.99 1.82 -3.47
C THR A 245 -6.24 0.67 -4.17
N GLY A 246 -5.16 1.02 -4.87
CA GLY A 246 -4.39 0.04 -5.64
C GLY A 246 -5.24 -0.68 -6.68
N SER A 247 -4.98 -1.97 -6.87
CA SER A 247 -5.82 -2.85 -7.71
C SER A 247 -7.02 -3.44 -6.95
N GLY A 248 -7.26 -3.00 -5.73
CA GLY A 248 -8.33 -3.51 -4.87
C GLY A 248 -7.88 -4.77 -4.07
N ALA A 249 -8.79 -5.42 -3.31
CA ALA A 249 -10.22 -5.08 -3.19
C ALA A 249 -10.52 -4.03 -2.06
N ALA A 250 -9.51 -3.47 -1.37
CA ALA A 250 -9.76 -2.49 -0.32
C ALA A 250 -10.24 -1.14 -0.91
N CYS A 251 -11.17 -0.54 -0.17
CA CYS A 251 -11.72 0.79 -0.42
C CYS A 251 -11.33 1.72 0.73
N VAL A 252 -11.28 3.00 0.43
CA VAL A 252 -10.93 4.08 1.34
C VAL A 252 -12.13 5.01 1.47
N GLY A 253 -12.58 5.27 2.68
CA GLY A 253 -13.49 6.37 3.02
C GLY A 253 -12.70 7.53 3.60
N LEU A 254 -12.91 8.74 3.10
CA LEU A 254 -12.34 9.98 3.62
C LEU A 254 -13.34 10.65 4.56
N PHE A 255 -12.88 11.12 5.72
CA PHE A 255 -13.73 11.77 6.74
C PHE A 255 -13.16 13.13 7.16
N ASP A 256 -14.03 14.00 7.69
CA ASP A 256 -13.65 15.36 8.10
C ASP A 256 -12.65 15.35 9.29
N ASP A 257 -12.86 14.43 10.23
CA ASP A 257 -12.05 14.31 11.45
C ASP A 257 -11.97 12.87 11.98
N GLU A 258 -11.21 12.69 13.05
CA GLU A 258 -10.99 11.40 13.71
C GLU A 258 -12.28 10.84 14.31
N CYS A 259 -13.13 11.69 14.90
CA CYS A 259 -14.37 11.27 15.55
C CYS A 259 -15.34 10.70 14.50
N ALA A 260 -15.46 11.36 13.34
CA ALA A 260 -16.27 10.91 12.22
C ALA A 260 -15.75 9.56 11.68
N ALA A 261 -14.43 9.41 11.51
CA ALA A 261 -13.83 8.16 11.05
C ALA A 261 -14.06 7.00 12.05
N LEU A 262 -13.88 7.23 13.36
CA LEU A 262 -14.12 6.21 14.38
C LEU A 262 -15.61 5.82 14.48
N ALA A 263 -16.53 6.78 14.36
CA ALA A 263 -17.96 6.50 14.35
C ALA A 263 -18.38 5.69 13.11
N ALA A 264 -17.81 6.02 11.95
CA ALA A 264 -18.03 5.29 10.72
C ALA A 264 -17.48 3.86 10.77
N ASP A 265 -16.28 3.69 11.34
CA ASP A 265 -15.66 2.38 11.56
C ASP A 265 -16.58 1.48 12.40
N ALA A 266 -17.03 1.97 13.54
CA ALA A 266 -17.98 1.23 14.40
C ALA A 266 -19.30 0.89 13.68
N ALA A 267 -19.80 1.77 12.79
CA ALA A 267 -21.04 1.55 12.05
C ALA A 267 -20.88 0.55 10.88
N LEU A 268 -19.67 0.18 10.50
CA LEU A 268 -19.38 -0.83 9.48
C LEU A 268 -19.34 -2.25 10.03
N GLU A 269 -19.38 -2.43 11.35
CA GLU A 269 -19.38 -3.75 11.99
C GLU A 269 -20.52 -4.63 11.43
N GLY A 270 -20.18 -5.84 10.98
CA GLY A 270 -21.11 -6.78 10.37
C GLY A 270 -21.62 -6.41 8.96
N ARG A 271 -21.13 -5.33 8.36
CA ARG A 271 -21.55 -4.86 7.02
C ARG A 271 -20.49 -5.13 5.95
N VAL A 272 -19.23 -5.18 6.35
CA VAL A 272 -18.08 -5.54 5.52
C VAL A 272 -17.24 -6.55 6.29
N ALA A 273 -16.41 -7.32 5.60
CA ALA A 273 -15.64 -8.39 6.24
C ALA A 273 -14.47 -7.85 7.10
N TRP A 274 -13.89 -6.74 6.69
CA TRP A 274 -12.81 -6.08 7.41
C TRP A 274 -12.90 -4.57 7.25
N HIS A 275 -12.64 -3.84 8.32
CA HIS A 275 -12.56 -2.38 8.32
C HIS A 275 -11.61 -1.90 9.42
N CYS A 276 -11.09 -0.68 9.28
CA CYS A 276 -10.17 -0.08 10.23
C CYS A 276 -10.15 1.44 10.06
N ALA A 277 -10.49 2.17 11.13
CA ALA A 277 -10.24 3.60 11.18
C ALA A 277 -8.73 3.87 11.27
N THR A 278 -8.24 4.78 10.45
CA THR A 278 -6.83 5.13 10.37
C THR A 278 -6.64 6.58 9.91
N HIS A 279 -5.41 6.98 9.69
CA HIS A 279 -5.10 8.29 9.11
C HIS A 279 -3.82 8.21 8.29
N THR A 280 -3.60 9.23 7.43
CA THR A 280 -2.32 9.34 6.73
C THR A 280 -1.22 9.80 7.67
N VAL A 281 0.00 9.28 7.45
CA VAL A 281 1.18 9.64 8.26
C VAL A 281 2.23 10.32 7.40
N SER A 282 2.67 11.49 7.85
CA SER A 282 3.82 12.18 7.27
C SER A 282 5.11 11.42 7.61
N ILE A 283 6.15 11.63 6.81
CA ILE A 283 7.50 11.21 7.19
C ILE A 283 7.92 12.04 8.40
N VAL A 284 8.30 11.38 9.47
CA VAL A 284 9.05 12.00 10.57
C VAL A 284 10.52 11.81 10.28
#